data_c965da653f6439953e39b0074d8e50e2
#
_entry.id   c965da653f6439953e39b0074d8e50e2
#
_cell.length_a   1.000
_cell.length_b   1.000
_cell.length_c   1.000
_cell.angle_alpha   90.00
_cell.angle_beta   90.00
_cell.angle_gamma   90.00
#
_symmetry.space_group_name_H-M   'P 1'
#
loop_
_entity.id
_entity.type
_entity.pdbx_description
1 polymer ?
#
loop_
_entity_poly.entity_id
_entity_poly.type
_entity_poly.pdbx_seq_one_letter_code
_entity_poly.pdbx_strand_id
1 'polypeptide(L)'
;MSVMQLQEHEKSPVSKKEEKYDRLKLVEWCKRTDFLPEAYYASYKIGAEWIDEQESLIVTTKHGMEQIDFVRMFMTCFTSDLSLASFSTIYEIYVDKPSIKAPALQSVVCPLLVLHFLGVVSRIKELKKGYVSRSENLKKVKGRISILKNERQNIAIRRYDRVFCEYDEYSADIPENRLIKKALLFSQRLLQSLNERSAAVAKLRLNKSLALFSEVSDKVEIKQVKRLRAHKLFTNYNEAIRLAKLILRLFDYNISKVGSNEGKVVPFWLDMSLLYEHYVYGLLHEAYRKRITYQFKGKTGFPDFLYKSEEYKAILDTKYIPKYEEKSLDKDVVRQLSGYGRDLHILTHLEYKDASPIPCIIIYPKEGKRKNNPFLGNNLRMLCGESLKDFLEFYKIEVSLPTIR
;
A
#
# COMPACT_ATOMS: atom_id res chain seq x y z
N MET A 1 12.25 -19.56 21.78
CA MET A 1 11.58 -18.34 21.33
C MET A 1 10.10 -18.51 21.54
N SER A 2 9.52 -17.71 22.42
CA SER A 2 8.08 -17.69 22.67
C SER A 2 7.37 -16.82 21.62
N VAL A 3 6.13 -17.19 21.29
CA VAL A 3 5.31 -16.46 20.34
C VAL A 3 3.97 -16.18 21.01
N MET A 4 3.65 -14.89 21.18
CA MET A 4 2.33 -14.45 21.57
C MET A 4 1.51 -14.27 20.31
N GLN A 5 0.37 -14.95 20.22
CA GLN A 5 -0.53 -14.85 19.07
C GLN A 5 -1.88 -14.31 19.52
N LEU A 6 -2.35 -13.26 18.84
CA LEU A 6 -3.62 -12.59 19.07
C LEU A 6 -4.35 -12.39 17.73
N GLN A 7 -5.67 -12.21 17.83
CA GLN A 7 -6.46 -11.65 16.74
C GLN A 7 -6.70 -10.15 16.98
N GLU A 8 -7.07 -9.41 15.96
CA GLU A 8 -7.46 -7.99 16.10
C GLU A 8 -8.51 -7.83 17.20
N HIS A 9 -8.32 -6.84 18.09
CA HIS A 9 -9.15 -6.53 19.27
C HIS A 9 -9.17 -7.57 20.37
N GLU A 10 -8.39 -8.62 20.26
CA GLU A 10 -8.25 -9.60 21.32
C GLU A 10 -7.45 -9.03 22.50
N LYS A 11 -7.88 -9.40 23.71
CA LYS A 11 -7.19 -9.02 24.94
C LYS A 11 -5.89 -9.80 25.08
N SER A 12 -4.80 -9.08 25.31
CA SER A 12 -3.51 -9.68 25.64
C SER A 12 -3.56 -10.36 27.04
N PRO A 13 -2.80 -11.43 27.26
CA PRO A 13 -2.61 -12.03 28.58
C PRO A 13 -1.87 -11.10 29.55
N VAL A 14 -1.28 -10.02 29.08
CA VAL A 14 -0.51 -9.07 29.88
C VAL A 14 -1.46 -8.11 30.60
N SER A 15 -1.53 -8.25 31.93
CA SER A 15 -2.45 -7.50 32.79
C SER A 15 -1.85 -6.24 33.41
N LYS A 16 -0.55 -5.99 33.23
CA LYS A 16 0.15 -4.81 33.75
C LYS A 16 0.77 -4.03 32.63
N LYS A 17 0.82 -2.71 32.80
CA LYS A 17 1.48 -1.84 31.84
C LYS A 17 2.98 -2.01 31.92
N GLU A 18 3.62 -2.33 30.78
CA GLU A 18 5.06 -2.57 30.66
C GLU A 18 5.61 -1.81 29.45
N GLU A 19 6.75 -1.14 29.61
CA GLU A 19 7.36 -0.29 28.57
C GLU A 19 7.68 -1.06 27.28
N LYS A 20 7.99 -2.37 27.36
CA LYS A 20 8.26 -3.19 26.18
C LYS A 20 7.05 -3.35 25.25
N TYR A 21 5.83 -3.33 25.80
CA TYR A 21 4.58 -3.39 25.02
C TYR A 21 4.15 -2.02 24.51
N ASP A 22 4.44 -0.94 25.24
CA ASP A 22 4.12 0.44 24.83
C ASP A 22 4.86 0.86 23.52
N ARG A 23 5.95 0.18 23.16
CA ARG A 23 6.73 0.40 21.93
C ARG A 23 6.17 -0.29 20.70
N LEU A 24 5.31 -1.29 20.90
CA LEU A 24 4.72 -2.08 19.82
C LEU A 24 3.64 -1.29 19.07
N LYS A 25 3.49 -1.57 17.80
CA LYS A 25 2.44 -0.97 16.96
C LYS A 25 1.18 -1.82 16.88
N LEU A 26 1.31 -3.10 17.20
CA LEU A 26 0.25 -4.08 17.08
C LEU A 26 -0.71 -4.12 18.29
N VAL A 27 -0.29 -3.60 19.46
CA VAL A 27 -1.12 -3.55 20.67
C VAL A 27 -1.18 -2.16 21.25
N GLU A 28 -2.28 -1.87 21.95
CA GLU A 28 -2.53 -0.59 22.61
C GLU A 28 -3.05 -0.82 24.03
N TRP A 29 -2.60 0.01 24.98
CA TRP A 29 -3.09 -0.04 26.36
C TRP A 29 -4.44 0.66 26.45
N CYS A 30 -5.48 -0.12 26.79
CA CYS A 30 -6.80 0.43 27.06
C CYS A 30 -7.02 0.61 28.55
N LYS A 31 -7.42 1.81 28.97
CA LYS A 31 -7.86 2.09 30.33
C LYS A 31 -9.18 1.39 30.58
N ARG A 32 -9.43 1.04 31.83
CA ARG A 32 -10.70 0.42 32.26
C ARG A 32 -11.89 1.25 31.82
N THR A 33 -12.83 0.59 31.14
CA THR A 33 -14.16 1.14 30.81
C THR A 33 -15.23 0.22 31.37
N ASP A 34 -16.49 0.62 31.32
CA ASP A 34 -17.62 -0.22 31.80
C ASP A 34 -17.71 -1.56 31.06
N PHE A 35 -17.12 -1.67 29.87
CA PHE A 35 -17.19 -2.84 28.99
C PHE A 35 -15.88 -3.59 28.84
N LEU A 36 -14.73 -2.96 29.15
CA LEU A 36 -13.41 -3.55 28.93
C LEU A 36 -12.53 -3.39 30.18
N PRO A 37 -11.92 -4.49 30.69
CA PRO A 37 -10.93 -4.40 31.72
C PRO A 37 -9.65 -3.69 31.23
N GLU A 38 -8.94 -3.08 32.16
CA GLU A 38 -7.65 -2.45 31.86
C GLU A 38 -6.61 -3.51 31.46
N ALA A 39 -6.13 -3.41 30.21
CA ALA A 39 -5.15 -4.34 29.64
C ALA A 39 -4.62 -3.83 28.29
N TYR A 40 -3.63 -4.52 27.74
CA TYR A 40 -3.28 -4.39 26.33
C TYR A 40 -4.29 -5.16 25.46
N TYR A 41 -4.69 -4.52 24.38
CA TYR A 41 -5.54 -5.12 23.34
C TYR A 41 -4.84 -5.01 21.99
N ALA A 42 -4.99 -6.03 21.16
CA ALA A 42 -4.57 -5.94 19.77
C ALA A 42 -5.36 -4.80 19.08
N SER A 43 -4.64 -3.95 18.34
CA SER A 43 -5.21 -2.82 17.63
C SER A 43 -5.89 -3.25 16.31
N TYR A 44 -6.24 -2.30 15.44
CA TYR A 44 -6.68 -2.57 14.06
C TYR A 44 -5.52 -2.98 13.13
N LYS A 45 -4.35 -3.33 13.68
CA LYS A 45 -3.18 -3.67 12.88
C LYS A 45 -2.89 -5.15 12.95
N ILE A 46 -2.69 -5.77 11.78
CA ILE A 46 -2.18 -7.12 11.66
C ILE A 46 -0.68 -7.09 11.37
N GLY A 47 0.03 -8.13 11.78
CA GLY A 47 1.45 -8.22 11.51
C GLY A 47 2.22 -9.06 12.51
N ALA A 48 3.54 -8.89 12.51
CA ALA A 48 4.46 -9.56 13.42
C ALA A 48 5.54 -8.58 13.88
N GLU A 49 5.75 -8.47 15.19
CA GLU A 49 6.76 -7.62 15.81
C GLU A 49 7.54 -8.36 16.89
N TRP A 50 8.79 -7.97 17.12
CA TRP A 50 9.56 -8.44 18.26
C TRP A 50 9.21 -7.64 19.51
N ILE A 51 8.80 -8.33 20.58
CA ILE A 51 8.61 -7.74 21.91
C ILE A 51 9.99 -7.49 22.54
N ASP A 52 10.84 -8.52 22.46
CA ASP A 52 12.25 -8.50 22.86
C ASP A 52 13.08 -9.47 22.01
N GLU A 53 14.31 -9.82 22.42
CA GLU A 53 15.20 -10.73 21.67
C GLU A 53 14.71 -12.19 21.63
N GLN A 54 13.79 -12.60 22.51
CA GLN A 54 13.34 -13.99 22.68
C GLN A 54 11.84 -14.17 22.43
N GLU A 55 11.07 -13.09 22.48
CA GLU A 55 9.63 -13.11 22.38
C GLU A 55 9.12 -12.28 21.20
N SER A 56 8.16 -12.80 20.47
CA SER A 56 7.50 -12.12 19.34
C SER A 56 5.99 -12.10 19.51
N LEU A 57 5.38 -11.04 18.98
CA LEU A 57 3.94 -10.84 18.89
C LEU A 57 3.48 -11.03 17.45
N ILE A 58 2.42 -11.81 17.26
CA ILE A 58 1.73 -11.97 15.98
C ILE A 58 0.27 -11.57 16.19
N VAL A 59 -0.21 -10.65 15.35
CA VAL A 59 -1.63 -10.28 15.29
C VAL A 59 -2.18 -10.64 13.91
N THR A 60 -3.23 -11.45 13.90
CA THR A 60 -3.94 -11.87 12.68
C THR A 60 -5.28 -11.16 12.55
N THR A 61 -5.93 -11.31 11.40
CA THR A 61 -7.27 -10.76 11.16
C THR A 61 -8.29 -11.31 12.17
N LYS A 62 -9.35 -10.52 12.40
CA LYS A 62 -10.46 -10.92 13.31
C LYS A 62 -11.13 -12.21 12.86
N HIS A 63 -11.79 -12.84 13.82
CA HIS A 63 -12.62 -14.02 13.58
C HIS A 63 -13.62 -13.78 12.44
N GLY A 64 -13.71 -14.74 11.52
CA GLY A 64 -14.54 -14.67 10.33
C GLY A 64 -13.92 -13.93 9.15
N MET A 65 -12.73 -13.34 9.30
CA MET A 65 -12.01 -12.61 8.24
C MET A 65 -10.66 -13.25 7.88
N GLU A 66 -10.45 -14.51 8.19
CA GLU A 66 -9.19 -15.22 7.98
C GLU A 66 -8.88 -15.48 6.50
N GLN A 67 -9.90 -15.45 5.65
CA GLN A 67 -9.78 -15.81 4.22
C GLN A 67 -9.74 -14.59 3.29
N ILE A 68 -9.27 -13.44 3.75
CA ILE A 68 -9.17 -12.24 2.89
C ILE A 68 -8.17 -12.47 1.75
N ASP A 69 -8.60 -12.21 0.51
CA ASP A 69 -7.71 -12.09 -0.65
C ASP A 69 -7.04 -10.71 -0.66
N PHE A 70 -5.93 -10.60 0.04
CA PHE A 70 -5.15 -9.36 0.13
C PHE A 70 -4.67 -8.86 -1.23
N VAL A 71 -4.38 -9.76 -2.19
CA VAL A 71 -3.96 -9.36 -3.53
C VAL A 71 -5.05 -8.56 -4.23
N ARG A 72 -6.29 -9.07 -4.21
CA ARG A 72 -7.45 -8.37 -4.80
C ARG A 72 -7.76 -7.08 -4.05
N MET A 73 -7.64 -7.08 -2.72
CA MET A 73 -7.86 -5.91 -1.90
C MET A 73 -6.86 -4.79 -2.25
N PHE A 74 -5.56 -5.08 -2.29
CA PHE A 74 -4.52 -4.13 -2.69
C PHE A 74 -4.69 -3.64 -4.12
N MET A 75 -5.04 -4.52 -5.06
CA MET A 75 -5.30 -4.13 -6.46
C MET A 75 -6.42 -3.10 -6.56
N THR A 76 -7.47 -3.23 -5.77
CA THR A 76 -8.59 -2.27 -5.73
C THR A 76 -8.14 -0.93 -5.14
N CYS A 77 -7.30 -0.93 -4.10
CA CYS A 77 -6.75 0.29 -3.51
C CYS A 77 -5.98 1.15 -4.53
N PHE A 78 -5.34 0.56 -5.54
CA PHE A 78 -4.49 1.29 -6.49
C PHE A 78 -5.20 1.74 -7.77
N THR A 79 -6.51 1.93 -7.73
CA THR A 79 -7.29 2.43 -8.86
C THR A 79 -7.18 3.94 -9.04
N SER A 80 -6.85 4.70 -7.98
CA SER A 80 -6.72 6.17 -8.02
C SER A 80 -5.33 6.67 -7.59
N ASP A 81 -5.00 7.90 -8.01
CA ASP A 81 -3.71 8.55 -7.66
C ASP A 81 -3.67 9.02 -6.21
N LEU A 82 -4.79 9.46 -5.67
CA LEU A 82 -4.90 9.94 -4.28
C LEU A 82 -4.69 8.81 -3.28
N SER A 83 -5.28 7.66 -3.54
CA SER A 83 -5.12 6.46 -2.72
C SER A 83 -3.65 6.06 -2.55
N LEU A 84 -2.83 6.23 -3.59
CA LEU A 84 -1.42 5.81 -3.52
C LEU A 84 -0.54 6.73 -2.68
N ALA A 85 -0.84 8.02 -2.63
CA ALA A 85 -0.04 8.98 -1.87
C ALA A 85 -0.10 8.70 -0.35
N SER A 86 -1.27 8.31 0.16
CA SER A 86 -1.48 7.96 1.57
C SER A 86 -1.15 6.49 1.89
N PHE A 87 -1.07 5.63 0.88
CA PHE A 87 -0.89 4.19 1.10
C PHE A 87 0.43 3.81 1.80
N SER A 88 1.47 4.62 1.66
CA SER A 88 2.75 4.39 2.35
C SER A 88 2.68 4.55 3.88
N THR A 89 1.62 5.16 4.39
CA THR A 89 1.44 5.40 5.83
C THR A 89 0.66 4.31 6.55
N ILE A 90 -0.01 3.42 5.81
CA ILE A 90 -0.85 2.38 6.40
C ILE A 90 -0.10 1.10 6.78
N TYR A 91 1.18 0.99 6.44
CA TYR A 91 2.02 -0.15 6.78
C TYR A 91 3.49 0.22 6.95
N GLU A 92 4.24 -0.62 7.64
CA GLU A 92 5.69 -0.55 7.70
C GLU A 92 6.31 -1.95 7.71
N ILE A 93 7.46 -2.11 7.05
CA ILE A 93 8.18 -3.38 6.94
C ILE A 93 9.62 -3.17 7.39
N TYR A 94 10.07 -3.97 8.36
CA TYR A 94 11.38 -3.88 9.02
C TYR A 94 12.36 -4.91 8.47
N VAL A 95 12.87 -4.69 7.26
CA VAL A 95 13.75 -5.64 6.55
C VAL A 95 15.11 -5.87 7.22
N ASP A 96 15.50 -4.98 8.13
CA ASP A 96 16.76 -5.06 8.87
C ASP A 96 16.63 -5.86 10.20
N LYS A 97 15.41 -6.25 10.58
CA LYS A 97 15.14 -7.08 11.77
C LYS A 97 15.08 -8.58 11.42
N PRO A 98 15.41 -9.48 12.36
CA PRO A 98 15.27 -10.92 12.16
C PRO A 98 13.82 -11.31 11.83
N SER A 99 13.64 -12.36 11.01
CA SER A 99 12.31 -12.85 10.66
C SER A 99 11.65 -13.60 11.81
N ILE A 100 10.31 -13.54 11.83
CA ILE A 100 9.42 -14.20 12.81
C ILE A 100 8.70 -15.35 12.10
N LYS A 101 8.48 -16.48 12.79
CA LYS A 101 7.69 -17.59 12.26
C LYS A 101 6.20 -17.26 12.37
N ALA A 102 5.59 -16.82 11.26
CA ALA A 102 4.18 -16.41 11.16
C ALA A 102 3.56 -16.84 9.82
N PRO A 103 3.29 -18.15 9.62
CA PRO A 103 2.84 -18.68 8.33
C PRO A 103 1.53 -18.05 7.83
N ALA A 104 0.61 -17.70 8.70
CA ALA A 104 -0.65 -17.05 8.34
C ALA A 104 -0.48 -15.67 7.68
N LEU A 105 0.64 -14.98 7.92
CA LEU A 105 0.92 -13.64 7.40
C LEU A 105 1.87 -13.64 6.19
N GLN A 106 2.38 -14.80 5.79
CA GLN A 106 3.36 -14.91 4.69
C GLN A 106 2.80 -14.41 3.35
N SER A 107 1.52 -14.61 3.11
CA SER A 107 0.83 -14.18 1.89
C SER A 107 0.54 -12.67 1.81
N VAL A 108 0.81 -11.90 2.86
CA VAL A 108 0.44 -10.48 2.94
C VAL A 108 1.59 -9.57 2.46
N VAL A 109 2.78 -9.74 3.02
CA VAL A 109 3.90 -8.79 2.88
C VAL A 109 4.39 -8.64 1.44
N CYS A 110 4.64 -9.75 0.76
CA CYS A 110 5.21 -9.73 -0.59
C CYS A 110 4.25 -9.11 -1.62
N PRO A 111 2.98 -9.52 -1.70
CA PRO A 111 2.01 -8.88 -2.59
C PRO A 111 1.80 -7.40 -2.27
N LEU A 112 1.68 -7.02 -0.99
CA LEU A 112 1.55 -5.63 -0.55
C LEU A 112 2.67 -4.77 -1.13
N LEU A 113 3.92 -5.17 -0.91
CA LEU A 113 5.08 -4.40 -1.32
C LEU A 113 5.20 -4.30 -2.85
N VAL A 114 5.01 -5.42 -3.56
CA VAL A 114 5.11 -5.46 -5.03
C VAL A 114 3.98 -4.66 -5.68
N LEU A 115 2.75 -4.80 -5.24
CA LEU A 115 1.61 -4.08 -5.82
C LEU A 115 1.69 -2.58 -5.56
N HIS A 116 2.13 -2.16 -4.37
CA HIS A 116 2.40 -0.77 -4.09
C HIS A 116 3.51 -0.22 -5.00
N PHE A 117 4.62 -0.94 -5.12
CA PHE A 117 5.72 -0.57 -6.02
C PHE A 117 5.26 -0.40 -7.48
N LEU A 118 4.49 -1.34 -8.01
CA LEU A 118 3.92 -1.26 -9.35
C LEU A 118 2.96 -0.07 -9.51
N GLY A 119 2.17 0.20 -8.48
CA GLY A 119 1.31 1.39 -8.43
C GLY A 119 2.12 2.68 -8.57
N VAL A 120 3.23 2.82 -7.84
CA VAL A 120 4.11 4.00 -7.91
C VAL A 120 4.83 4.09 -9.25
N VAL A 121 5.44 2.99 -9.72
CA VAL A 121 6.23 2.98 -10.97
C VAL A 121 5.35 3.24 -12.19
N SER A 122 4.10 2.75 -12.21
CA SER A 122 3.17 2.98 -13.33
C SER A 122 2.82 4.46 -13.56
N ARG A 123 3.13 5.34 -12.60
CA ARG A 123 2.94 6.80 -12.71
C ARG A 123 4.17 7.53 -13.23
N ILE A 124 5.28 6.84 -13.41
CA ILE A 124 6.47 7.40 -14.06
C ILE A 124 6.19 7.44 -15.55
N LYS A 125 5.96 8.66 -16.09
CA LYS A 125 5.67 8.86 -17.52
C LYS A 125 6.95 8.91 -18.35
N GLU A 126 8.02 9.50 -17.78
CA GLU A 126 9.31 9.67 -18.44
C GLU A 126 10.44 9.26 -17.50
N LEU A 127 11.47 8.62 -18.07
CA LEU A 127 12.65 8.26 -17.32
C LEU A 127 13.54 9.46 -17.08
N LYS A 128 14.00 9.61 -15.84
CA LYS A 128 15.06 10.54 -15.50
C LYS A 128 16.31 10.17 -16.30
N LYS A 129 16.94 11.14 -16.94
CA LYS A 129 18.24 10.99 -17.61
C LYS A 129 19.34 11.67 -16.81
N GLY A 130 20.54 11.20 -17.00
CA GLY A 130 21.75 11.76 -16.39
C GLY A 130 23.00 11.44 -17.21
N TYR A 131 24.11 12.05 -16.85
CA TYR A 131 25.40 11.75 -17.46
C TYR A 131 25.95 10.46 -16.85
N VAL A 132 26.27 9.51 -17.73
CA VAL A 132 26.88 8.22 -17.39
C VAL A 132 28.22 8.12 -18.07
N SER A 133 29.29 7.98 -17.28
CA SER A 133 30.64 7.80 -17.84
C SER A 133 30.75 6.41 -18.47
N ARG A 134 31.11 6.40 -19.75
CA ARG A 134 31.37 5.20 -20.55
C ARG A 134 32.87 5.04 -20.77
N SER A 135 33.32 3.81 -20.77
CA SER A 135 34.72 3.45 -21.02
C SER A 135 34.71 2.27 -21.99
N GLU A 136 34.90 2.55 -23.29
CA GLU A 136 34.65 1.59 -24.37
C GLU A 136 35.73 1.63 -25.44
N ASN A 137 35.91 0.48 -26.12
CA ASN A 137 36.83 0.36 -27.26
C ASN A 137 36.09 0.57 -28.58
N LEU A 138 36.18 1.77 -29.16
CA LEU A 138 35.40 2.22 -30.28
C LEU A 138 36.19 2.29 -31.58
N LYS A 139 35.52 2.23 -32.73
CA LYS A 139 36.13 2.45 -34.07
C LYS A 139 36.38 3.93 -34.37
N LYS A 140 35.76 4.86 -33.64
CA LYS A 140 35.95 6.30 -33.78
C LYS A 140 36.20 6.91 -32.42
N VAL A 141 36.97 7.96 -32.37
CA VAL A 141 37.25 8.73 -31.16
C VAL A 141 35.97 9.38 -30.67
N LYS A 142 35.63 9.18 -29.39
CA LYS A 142 34.50 9.81 -28.70
C LYS A 142 34.96 10.24 -27.29
N GLY A 143 34.96 11.52 -27.01
CA GLY A 143 35.44 12.07 -25.75
C GLY A 143 36.96 11.98 -25.58
N ARG A 144 37.43 11.54 -24.42
CA ARG A 144 38.86 11.45 -24.05
C ARG A 144 39.41 10.08 -24.38
N ILE A 145 40.61 10.02 -24.98
CA ILE A 145 41.32 8.77 -25.19
C ILE A 145 41.98 8.33 -23.88
N SER A 146 41.69 7.11 -23.42
CA SER A 146 42.37 6.48 -22.28
C SER A 146 43.70 5.86 -22.75
N ILE A 147 44.79 6.62 -22.69
CA ILE A 147 46.08 6.25 -23.27
C ILE A 147 46.53 4.88 -22.79
N LEU A 148 46.56 4.64 -21.46
CA LEU A 148 47.03 3.38 -20.89
C LEU A 148 46.17 2.16 -21.30
N LYS A 149 44.84 2.35 -21.39
CA LYS A 149 43.95 1.26 -21.83
C LYS A 149 44.10 1.03 -23.34
N ASN A 150 44.26 2.09 -24.10
CA ASN A 150 44.45 2.00 -25.54
C ASN A 150 45.76 1.32 -25.89
N GLU A 151 46.85 1.68 -25.21
CA GLU A 151 48.14 1.04 -25.33
C GLU A 151 48.03 -0.49 -25.14
N ARG A 152 47.48 -0.91 -23.98
CA ARG A 152 47.37 -2.34 -23.61
C ARG A 152 46.41 -3.15 -24.49
N GLN A 153 45.28 -2.56 -24.90
CA GLN A 153 44.19 -3.30 -25.56
C GLN A 153 44.15 -3.16 -27.07
N ASN A 154 44.87 -2.17 -27.61
CA ASN A 154 44.90 -1.92 -29.04
C ASN A 154 46.37 -1.94 -29.60
N ILE A 155 47.22 -1.02 -29.16
CA ILE A 155 48.56 -0.84 -29.74
C ILE A 155 49.44 -2.06 -29.51
N ALA A 156 49.52 -2.57 -28.28
CA ALA A 156 50.35 -3.73 -27.94
C ALA A 156 50.00 -4.99 -28.73
N ILE A 157 48.75 -5.13 -29.16
CA ILE A 157 48.26 -6.27 -29.97
C ILE A 157 48.06 -5.91 -31.45
N ARG A 158 48.63 -4.74 -31.91
CA ARG A 158 48.56 -4.23 -33.29
C ARG A 158 47.16 -4.02 -33.83
N ARG A 159 46.20 -3.65 -32.96
CA ARG A 159 44.81 -3.38 -33.32
C ARG A 159 44.59 -1.90 -33.52
N TYR A 160 44.91 -1.37 -34.69
CA TYR A 160 44.90 0.07 -35.00
C TYR A 160 43.49 0.56 -35.51
N ASP A 161 42.56 -0.34 -35.67
CA ASP A 161 41.18 -0.07 -36.09
C ASP A 161 40.28 0.43 -34.98
N ARG A 162 40.80 0.52 -33.74
CA ARG A 162 40.03 0.91 -32.54
C ARG A 162 40.79 1.83 -31.62
N VAL A 163 40.05 2.61 -30.83
CA VAL A 163 40.58 3.52 -29.84
C VAL A 163 39.80 3.37 -28.54
N PHE A 164 40.47 3.25 -27.43
CA PHE A 164 39.86 3.15 -26.13
C PHE A 164 39.49 4.55 -25.61
N CYS A 165 38.19 4.84 -25.51
CA CYS A 165 37.65 6.16 -25.19
C CYS A 165 36.90 6.16 -23.84
N GLU A 166 37.00 7.29 -23.15
CA GLU A 166 36.20 7.62 -21.96
C GLU A 166 35.41 8.87 -22.28
N TYR A 167 34.09 8.79 -22.12
CA TYR A 167 33.16 9.89 -22.42
C TYR A 167 31.91 9.82 -21.56
N ASP A 168 31.28 10.96 -21.36
CA ASP A 168 30.00 11.04 -20.67
C ASP A 168 28.84 11.00 -21.68
N GLU A 169 27.89 10.14 -21.44
CA GLU A 169 26.70 9.97 -22.26
C GLU A 169 25.44 10.38 -21.48
N TYR A 170 24.62 11.25 -22.04
CA TYR A 170 23.35 11.61 -21.46
C TYR A 170 22.34 10.52 -21.76
N SER A 171 22.05 9.69 -20.76
CA SER A 171 21.33 8.42 -20.91
C SER A 171 20.28 8.23 -19.81
N ALA A 172 19.26 7.43 -20.09
CA ALA A 172 18.33 6.92 -19.10
C ALA A 172 18.93 5.74 -18.28
N ASP A 173 20.07 5.17 -18.72
CA ASP A 173 20.71 4.04 -18.07
C ASP A 173 21.51 4.44 -16.81
N ILE A 174 20.87 5.20 -15.92
CA ILE A 174 21.42 5.67 -14.63
C ILE A 174 21.16 4.68 -13.50
N PRO A 175 21.93 4.71 -12.40
CA PRO A 175 21.81 3.75 -11.30
C PRO A 175 20.39 3.66 -10.70
N GLU A 176 19.67 4.78 -10.62
CA GLU A 176 18.30 4.84 -10.10
C GLU A 176 17.34 4.03 -10.98
N ASN A 177 17.40 4.22 -12.29
CA ASN A 177 16.55 3.49 -13.25
C ASN A 177 16.91 2.00 -13.27
N ARG A 178 18.20 1.67 -13.21
CA ARG A 178 18.67 0.28 -13.11
C ARG A 178 18.11 -0.42 -11.87
N LEU A 179 18.10 0.28 -10.72
CA LEU A 179 17.53 -0.26 -9.48
C LEU A 179 16.03 -0.55 -9.61
N ILE A 180 15.28 0.39 -10.18
CA ILE A 180 13.84 0.22 -10.41
C ILE A 180 13.61 -0.96 -11.37
N LYS A 181 14.35 -1.05 -12.49
CA LYS A 181 14.27 -2.17 -13.43
C LYS A 181 14.56 -3.51 -12.76
N LYS A 182 15.63 -3.58 -11.97
CA LYS A 182 15.97 -4.80 -11.21
C LYS A 182 14.82 -5.24 -10.32
N ALA A 183 14.20 -4.31 -9.58
CA ALA A 183 13.04 -4.60 -8.74
C ALA A 183 11.79 -5.01 -9.56
N LEU A 184 11.58 -4.45 -10.76
CA LEU A 184 10.50 -4.88 -11.67
C LEU A 184 10.68 -6.34 -12.11
N LEU A 185 11.90 -6.75 -12.45
CA LEU A 185 12.20 -8.14 -12.81
C LEU A 185 11.98 -9.12 -11.64
N PHE A 186 12.29 -8.72 -10.40
CA PHE A 186 11.93 -9.50 -9.22
C PHE A 186 10.42 -9.57 -9.01
N SER A 187 9.72 -8.45 -9.17
CA SER A 187 8.26 -8.38 -9.09
C SER A 187 7.58 -9.30 -10.11
N GLN A 188 8.17 -9.44 -11.31
CA GLN A 188 7.68 -10.35 -12.35
C GLN A 188 7.67 -11.81 -11.87
N ARG A 189 8.76 -12.26 -11.23
CA ARG A 189 8.86 -13.64 -10.70
C ARG A 189 7.79 -13.90 -9.65
N LEU A 190 7.56 -12.95 -8.74
CA LEU A 190 6.53 -13.09 -7.71
C LEU A 190 5.13 -13.13 -8.31
N LEU A 191 4.81 -12.25 -9.26
CA LEU A 191 3.49 -12.23 -9.90
C LEU A 191 3.19 -13.47 -10.73
N GLN A 192 4.21 -14.21 -11.19
CA GLN A 192 4.04 -15.49 -11.85
C GLN A 192 3.55 -16.59 -10.90
N SER A 193 3.90 -16.49 -9.61
CA SER A 193 3.46 -17.45 -8.58
C SER A 193 2.05 -17.16 -8.03
N LEU A 194 1.46 -15.98 -8.34
CA LEU A 194 0.12 -15.63 -7.89
C LEU A 194 -0.96 -16.13 -8.85
N ASN A 195 -2.17 -16.33 -8.33
CA ASN A 195 -3.32 -16.77 -9.13
C ASN A 195 -3.55 -15.81 -10.31
N GLU A 196 -3.70 -16.37 -11.53
CA GLU A 196 -3.77 -15.63 -12.80
C GLU A 196 -4.87 -14.56 -12.82
N ARG A 197 -6.07 -14.87 -12.31
CA ARG A 197 -7.19 -13.94 -12.31
C ARG A 197 -6.95 -12.71 -11.43
N SER A 198 -6.36 -12.91 -10.26
CA SER A 198 -6.06 -11.83 -9.31
C SER A 198 -4.87 -10.98 -9.77
N ALA A 199 -3.93 -11.56 -10.51
CA ALA A 199 -2.71 -10.90 -10.93
C ALA A 199 -2.76 -10.25 -12.33
N ALA A 200 -3.82 -10.43 -13.11
CA ALA A 200 -3.87 -9.99 -14.53
C ALA A 200 -3.60 -8.48 -14.69
N VAL A 201 -4.25 -7.63 -13.90
CA VAL A 201 -4.07 -6.17 -13.96
C VAL A 201 -2.65 -5.77 -13.51
N ALA A 202 -2.12 -6.43 -12.48
CA ALA A 202 -0.74 -6.22 -12.02
C ALA A 202 0.28 -6.61 -13.08
N LYS A 203 0.09 -7.73 -13.76
CA LYS A 203 0.91 -8.18 -14.89
C LYS A 203 0.89 -7.18 -16.05
N LEU A 204 -0.28 -6.62 -16.37
CA LEU A 204 -0.40 -5.57 -17.39
C LEU A 204 0.39 -4.30 -17.02
N ARG A 205 0.27 -3.83 -15.78
CA ARG A 205 1.03 -2.66 -15.28
C ARG A 205 2.53 -2.95 -15.28
N LEU A 206 2.93 -4.14 -14.86
CA LEU A 206 4.33 -4.58 -14.89
C LEU A 206 4.90 -4.55 -16.32
N ASN A 207 4.20 -5.13 -17.29
CA ASN A 207 4.66 -5.19 -18.68
C ASN A 207 4.81 -3.79 -19.29
N LYS A 208 3.85 -2.88 -19.03
CA LYS A 208 3.97 -1.47 -19.43
C LYS A 208 5.17 -0.78 -18.80
N SER A 209 5.41 -1.02 -17.51
CA SER A 209 6.57 -0.46 -16.82
C SER A 209 7.87 -1.03 -17.38
N LEU A 210 7.98 -2.35 -17.58
CA LEU A 210 9.17 -2.98 -18.18
C LEU A 210 9.47 -2.45 -19.59
N ALA A 211 8.44 -2.18 -20.40
CA ALA A 211 8.61 -1.59 -21.72
C ALA A 211 9.22 -0.17 -21.64
N LEU A 212 8.82 0.66 -20.67
CA LEU A 212 9.42 1.97 -20.44
C LEU A 212 10.92 1.87 -20.08
N PHE A 213 11.32 0.81 -19.34
CA PHE A 213 12.70 0.56 -18.90
C PHE A 213 13.47 -0.36 -19.86
N SER A 214 13.02 -0.60 -21.10
CA SER A 214 13.63 -1.55 -22.05
C SER A 214 15.13 -1.31 -22.27
N GLU A 215 15.54 -0.06 -22.49
CA GLU A 215 16.92 0.34 -22.76
C GLU A 215 17.79 0.48 -21.50
N VAL A 216 17.23 0.30 -20.31
CA VAL A 216 17.95 0.41 -19.04
C VAL A 216 18.52 -0.95 -18.65
N SER A 217 19.77 -0.99 -18.18
CA SER A 217 20.41 -2.19 -17.62
C SER A 217 19.80 -2.53 -16.24
N ASP A 218 19.88 -3.79 -15.83
CA ASP A 218 19.53 -4.25 -14.46
C ASP A 218 20.77 -4.43 -13.55
N LYS A 219 21.97 -4.17 -14.08
CA LYS A 219 23.24 -4.34 -13.33
C LYS A 219 23.48 -3.13 -12.44
N VAL A 220 23.17 -3.26 -11.16
CA VAL A 220 23.35 -2.22 -10.15
C VAL A 220 23.45 -2.83 -8.74
N GLU A 221 24.24 -2.19 -7.88
CA GLU A 221 24.27 -2.45 -6.44
C GLU A 221 23.38 -1.46 -5.71
N ILE A 222 22.65 -1.93 -4.68
CA ILE A 222 21.73 -1.09 -3.89
C ILE A 222 22.46 0.12 -3.27
N LYS A 223 23.72 -0.07 -2.86
CA LYS A 223 24.56 0.98 -2.23
C LYS A 223 24.91 2.13 -3.17
N GLN A 224 24.93 1.89 -4.48
CA GLN A 224 25.27 2.91 -5.48
C GLN A 224 24.16 3.95 -5.66
N VAL A 225 22.91 3.61 -5.27
CA VAL A 225 21.75 4.48 -5.48
C VAL A 225 21.50 5.35 -4.27
N LYS A 226 21.73 6.64 -4.40
CA LYS A 226 21.43 7.66 -3.39
C LYS A 226 19.99 8.13 -3.48
N ARG A 227 19.49 8.79 -2.42
CA ARG A 227 18.20 9.48 -2.45
C ARG A 227 18.30 10.68 -3.39
N LEU A 228 17.34 10.82 -4.31
CA LEU A 228 17.27 11.98 -5.18
C LEU A 228 16.86 13.23 -4.41
N ARG A 229 17.37 14.39 -4.84
CA ARG A 229 16.81 15.68 -4.40
C ARG A 229 15.37 15.81 -4.89
N ALA A 230 14.51 16.41 -4.07
CA ALA A 230 13.11 16.64 -4.45
C ALA A 230 13.04 17.50 -5.72
N HIS A 231 12.31 17.01 -6.70
CA HIS A 231 12.06 17.72 -7.96
C HIS A 231 10.63 17.48 -8.42
N LYS A 232 9.92 18.54 -8.81
CA LYS A 232 8.50 18.47 -9.17
C LYS A 232 8.17 17.45 -10.27
N LEU A 233 9.06 17.28 -11.26
CA LEU A 233 8.88 16.33 -12.36
C LEU A 233 9.09 14.86 -11.96
N PHE A 234 9.78 14.60 -10.84
CA PHE A 234 10.20 13.24 -10.43
C PHE A 234 9.72 12.90 -9.03
N THR A 235 8.51 13.35 -8.66
CA THR A 235 7.93 13.15 -7.32
C THR A 235 7.87 11.68 -6.91
N ASN A 236 7.48 10.79 -7.84
CA ASN A 236 7.32 9.37 -7.60
C ASN A 236 8.64 8.58 -7.54
N TYR A 237 9.77 9.18 -7.99
CA TYR A 237 11.04 8.44 -8.06
C TYR A 237 11.60 8.06 -6.69
N ASN A 238 11.53 8.96 -5.71
CA ASN A 238 12.06 8.66 -4.38
C ASN A 238 11.31 7.50 -3.72
N GLU A 239 9.98 7.47 -3.89
CA GLU A 239 9.17 6.38 -3.38
C GLU A 239 9.41 5.08 -4.16
N ALA A 240 9.53 5.15 -5.49
CA ALA A 240 9.90 3.99 -6.31
C ALA A 240 11.26 3.41 -5.91
N ILE A 241 12.27 4.25 -5.65
CA ILE A 241 13.60 3.84 -5.18
C ILE A 241 13.52 3.21 -3.79
N ARG A 242 12.74 3.81 -2.87
CA ARG A 242 12.54 3.26 -1.52
C ARG A 242 11.93 1.86 -1.57
N LEU A 243 10.86 1.69 -2.32
CA LEU A 243 10.18 0.41 -2.48
C LEU A 243 11.04 -0.61 -3.23
N ALA A 244 11.77 -0.19 -4.27
CA ALA A 244 12.72 -1.06 -4.97
C ALA A 244 13.81 -1.59 -4.04
N LYS A 245 14.36 -0.75 -3.17
CA LYS A 245 15.33 -1.19 -2.15
C LYS A 245 14.74 -2.19 -1.17
N LEU A 246 13.50 -1.97 -0.72
CA LEU A 246 12.80 -2.91 0.18
C LEU A 246 12.57 -4.26 -0.50
N ILE A 247 12.09 -4.26 -1.74
CA ILE A 247 11.88 -5.49 -2.53
C ILE A 247 13.18 -6.26 -2.67
N LEU A 248 14.26 -5.61 -3.10
CA LEU A 248 15.53 -6.29 -3.32
C LEU A 248 16.13 -6.85 -2.03
N ARG A 249 16.04 -6.13 -0.91
CA ARG A 249 16.49 -6.63 0.41
C ARG A 249 15.64 -7.82 0.88
N LEU A 250 14.33 -7.75 0.71
CA LEU A 250 13.42 -8.84 1.06
C LEU A 250 13.75 -10.12 0.28
N PHE A 251 14.05 -9.99 -1.01
CA PHE A 251 14.41 -11.13 -1.85
C PHE A 251 15.82 -11.64 -1.59
N ASP A 252 16.82 -10.78 -1.41
CA ASP A 252 18.19 -11.19 -1.03
C ASP A 252 18.16 -11.98 0.29
N TYR A 253 17.35 -11.54 1.25
CA TYR A 253 17.14 -12.25 2.51
C TYR A 253 16.49 -13.63 2.31
N ASN A 254 15.49 -13.73 1.42
CA ASN A 254 14.78 -14.99 1.14
C ASN A 254 15.64 -15.97 0.30
N ILE A 255 16.44 -15.48 -0.65
CA ILE A 255 17.30 -16.33 -1.50
C ILE A 255 18.44 -16.96 -0.68
N SER A 256 19.03 -16.21 0.25
CA SER A 256 20.09 -16.74 1.12
C SER A 256 19.60 -17.84 2.08
N LYS A 257 18.26 -18.04 2.19
CA LYS A 257 17.60 -19.00 3.10
C LYS A 257 16.62 -19.96 2.41
N VAL A 258 16.71 -20.14 1.09
CA VAL A 258 15.79 -20.99 0.27
C VAL A 258 15.70 -22.47 0.72
N GLY A 259 16.51 -22.92 1.67
CA GLY A 259 16.42 -24.26 2.26
C GLY A 259 15.54 -24.42 3.52
N SER A 260 14.99 -23.33 4.12
CA SER A 260 14.32 -23.42 5.44
C SER A 260 13.14 -22.45 5.67
N ASN A 261 12.54 -21.88 4.62
CA ASN A 261 11.53 -20.82 4.76
C ASN A 261 10.11 -21.34 5.04
N GLU A 262 9.94 -22.23 5.99
CA GLU A 262 8.61 -22.62 6.45
C GLU A 262 7.99 -21.50 7.29
N GLY A 263 7.16 -20.68 6.65
CA GLY A 263 6.27 -19.73 7.34
C GLY A 263 6.94 -18.55 8.06
N LYS A 264 8.13 -18.11 7.62
CA LYS A 264 8.80 -16.95 8.21
C LYS A 264 8.47 -15.66 7.46
N VAL A 265 8.19 -14.59 8.19
CA VAL A 265 7.97 -13.24 7.67
C VAL A 265 8.95 -12.25 8.30
N VAL A 266 9.33 -11.21 7.56
CA VAL A 266 10.00 -10.05 8.16
C VAL A 266 9.01 -9.31 9.04
N PRO A 267 9.44 -8.74 10.18
CA PRO A 267 8.56 -7.97 11.02
C PRO A 267 7.88 -6.84 10.24
N PHE A 268 6.59 -6.67 10.45
CA PHE A 268 5.78 -5.64 9.80
C PHE A 268 4.48 -5.40 10.56
N TRP A 269 3.84 -4.29 10.27
CA TRP A 269 2.44 -4.06 10.60
C TRP A 269 1.70 -3.49 9.39
N LEU A 270 0.41 -3.75 9.32
CA LEU A 270 -0.53 -3.27 8.33
C LEU A 270 -1.84 -2.87 9.02
N ASP A 271 -2.25 -1.63 8.88
CA ASP A 271 -3.50 -1.11 9.45
C ASP A 271 -4.69 -1.53 8.59
N MET A 272 -5.53 -2.41 9.12
CA MET A 272 -6.68 -2.98 8.43
C MET A 272 -7.84 -2.00 8.29
N SER A 273 -7.99 -1.05 9.22
CA SER A 273 -9.01 -0.02 9.15
C SER A 273 -8.74 0.93 7.97
N LEU A 274 -7.50 1.43 7.88
CA LEU A 274 -7.07 2.28 6.77
C LEU A 274 -7.02 1.52 5.44
N LEU A 275 -6.63 0.24 5.47
CA LEU A 275 -6.68 -0.60 4.27
C LEU A 275 -8.12 -0.76 3.76
N TYR A 276 -9.08 -0.95 4.67
CA TYR A 276 -10.50 -1.04 4.32
C TYR A 276 -11.02 0.27 3.73
N GLU A 277 -10.67 1.42 4.32
CA GLU A 277 -11.00 2.75 3.79
C GLU A 277 -10.48 2.91 2.35
N HIS A 278 -9.21 2.58 2.10
CA HIS A 278 -8.63 2.65 0.76
C HIS A 278 -9.28 1.67 -0.23
N TYR A 279 -9.66 0.48 0.24
CA TYR A 279 -10.38 -0.48 -0.56
C TYR A 279 -11.76 0.04 -0.98
N VAL A 280 -12.54 0.57 -0.04
CA VAL A 280 -13.85 1.19 -0.32
C VAL A 280 -13.68 2.39 -1.24
N TYR A 281 -12.65 3.23 -1.02
CA TYR A 281 -12.35 4.34 -1.93
C TYR A 281 -12.10 3.86 -3.36
N GLY A 282 -11.31 2.80 -3.55
CA GLY A 282 -11.07 2.22 -4.86
C GLY A 282 -12.35 1.80 -5.57
N LEU A 283 -13.31 1.22 -4.84
CA LEU A 283 -14.60 0.81 -5.36
C LEU A 283 -15.50 1.99 -5.74
N LEU A 284 -15.58 2.99 -4.87
CA LEU A 284 -16.34 4.21 -5.09
C LEU A 284 -15.77 5.01 -6.25
N HIS A 285 -14.44 5.12 -6.34
CA HIS A 285 -13.77 5.83 -7.42
C HIS A 285 -13.97 5.14 -8.78
N GLU A 286 -13.96 3.80 -8.83
CA GLU A 286 -14.26 3.05 -10.04
C GLU A 286 -15.68 3.35 -10.55
N ALA A 287 -16.66 3.41 -9.63
CA ALA A 287 -18.06 3.61 -9.96
C ALA A 287 -18.42 5.09 -10.24
N TYR A 288 -17.95 5.99 -9.40
CA TYR A 288 -18.45 7.38 -9.37
C TYR A 288 -17.43 8.44 -9.79
N ARG A 289 -16.13 8.07 -9.89
CA ARG A 289 -15.04 8.93 -10.35
C ARG A 289 -15.01 10.30 -9.67
N LYS A 290 -15.23 11.39 -10.44
CA LYS A 290 -15.20 12.78 -9.95
C LYS A 290 -16.31 13.14 -8.95
N ARG A 291 -17.34 12.29 -8.77
CA ARG A 291 -18.42 12.52 -7.83
C ARG A 291 -18.02 12.20 -6.38
N ILE A 292 -16.84 11.56 -6.18
CA ILE A 292 -16.30 11.23 -4.86
C ILE A 292 -15.12 12.14 -4.53
N THR A 293 -15.18 12.82 -3.39
CA THR A 293 -14.05 13.54 -2.80
C THR A 293 -13.55 12.75 -1.60
N TYR A 294 -12.25 12.46 -1.56
CA TYR A 294 -11.59 11.69 -0.51
C TYR A 294 -11.01 12.60 0.56
N GLN A 295 -11.26 12.31 1.84
CA GLN A 295 -10.73 12.99 3.02
C GLN A 295 -10.80 14.53 2.92
N PHE A 296 -12.01 15.07 2.71
CA PHE A 296 -12.20 16.51 2.66
C PHE A 296 -12.01 17.14 4.04
N LYS A 297 -11.21 18.20 4.12
CA LYS A 297 -10.95 18.91 5.37
C LYS A 297 -12.11 19.83 5.74
N GLY A 298 -12.98 19.41 6.64
CA GLY A 298 -13.99 20.23 7.29
C GLY A 298 -13.44 21.01 8.49
N LYS A 299 -14.30 21.73 9.17
CA LYS A 299 -14.02 22.39 10.47
C LYS A 299 -14.15 21.41 11.64
N THR A 300 -15.05 20.45 11.53
CA THR A 300 -15.34 19.42 12.55
C THR A 300 -14.45 18.18 12.41
N GLY A 301 -13.69 18.04 11.31
CA GLY A 301 -12.82 16.89 11.05
C GLY A 301 -12.75 16.54 9.56
N PHE A 302 -12.42 15.27 9.30
CA PHE A 302 -12.23 14.75 7.95
C PHE A 302 -13.19 13.56 7.75
N PRO A 303 -14.36 13.74 7.08
CA PRO A 303 -15.13 12.59 6.61
C PRO A 303 -14.30 11.81 5.58
N ASP A 304 -14.45 10.49 5.58
CA ASP A 304 -13.70 9.63 4.66
C ASP A 304 -14.02 9.99 3.21
N PHE A 305 -15.32 10.14 2.88
CA PHE A 305 -15.74 10.52 1.53
C PHE A 305 -16.92 11.49 1.54
N LEU A 306 -16.93 12.36 0.53
CA LEU A 306 -18.09 13.16 0.17
C LEU A 306 -18.58 12.72 -1.21
N TYR A 307 -19.85 12.38 -1.32
CA TYR A 307 -20.51 12.09 -2.60
C TYR A 307 -21.31 13.30 -3.07
N LYS A 308 -21.09 13.73 -4.31
CA LYS A 308 -21.81 14.85 -4.92
C LYS A 308 -22.27 14.47 -6.33
N SER A 309 -23.58 14.42 -6.53
CA SER A 309 -24.23 14.41 -7.83
C SER A 309 -25.27 15.52 -7.92
N GLU A 310 -25.90 15.70 -9.06
CA GLU A 310 -26.99 16.70 -9.23
C GLU A 310 -28.20 16.34 -8.37
N GLU A 311 -28.54 15.05 -8.29
CA GLU A 311 -29.73 14.56 -7.61
C GLU A 311 -29.54 14.17 -6.16
N TYR A 312 -28.31 13.79 -5.77
CA TYR A 312 -28.04 13.22 -4.45
C TYR A 312 -26.67 13.62 -3.92
N LYS A 313 -26.62 14.01 -2.66
CA LYS A 313 -25.40 14.38 -1.93
C LYS A 313 -25.39 13.67 -0.59
N ALA A 314 -24.24 13.17 -0.18
CA ALA A 314 -24.10 12.41 1.06
C ALA A 314 -22.69 12.50 1.65
N ILE A 315 -22.60 12.31 2.96
CA ILE A 315 -21.37 12.11 3.71
C ILE A 315 -21.21 10.62 3.97
N LEU A 316 -20.05 10.05 3.61
CA LEU A 316 -19.77 8.64 3.79
C LEU A 316 -18.59 8.46 4.72
N ASP A 317 -18.68 7.47 5.58
CA ASP A 317 -17.62 7.12 6.53
C ASP A 317 -17.49 5.59 6.60
N THR A 318 -16.26 5.10 6.63
CA THR A 318 -15.99 3.67 6.71
C THR A 318 -15.76 3.23 8.15
N LYS A 319 -16.30 2.11 8.50
CA LYS A 319 -16.03 1.49 9.81
C LYS A 319 -15.71 0.03 9.62
N TYR A 320 -14.46 -0.33 9.87
CA TYR A 320 -14.00 -1.72 9.77
C TYR A 320 -14.52 -2.56 10.95
N ILE A 321 -15.87 -2.66 11.08
CA ILE A 321 -16.58 -3.31 12.17
C ILE A 321 -17.68 -4.23 11.60
N PRO A 322 -17.43 -5.54 11.42
CA PRO A 322 -18.41 -6.48 10.85
C PRO A 322 -19.72 -6.58 11.64
N LYS A 323 -19.65 -6.48 12.97
CA LYS A 323 -20.83 -6.55 13.86
C LYS A 323 -21.90 -5.49 13.59
N TYR A 324 -21.62 -4.49 12.77
CA TYR A 324 -22.66 -3.52 12.35
C TYR A 324 -23.74 -4.11 11.44
N GLU A 325 -23.56 -5.33 10.97
CA GLU A 325 -24.64 -6.05 10.28
C GLU A 325 -25.86 -6.24 11.20
N GLU A 326 -25.64 -6.64 12.46
CA GLU A 326 -26.70 -7.02 13.39
C GLU A 326 -27.07 -5.93 14.42
N LYS A 327 -26.18 -4.96 14.67
CA LYS A 327 -26.33 -3.97 15.76
C LYS A 327 -26.53 -2.56 15.24
N SER A 328 -27.16 -1.72 16.10
CA SER A 328 -27.19 -0.28 15.93
C SER A 328 -25.79 0.33 15.94
N LEU A 329 -25.62 1.48 15.31
CA LEU A 329 -24.36 2.23 15.32
C LEU A 329 -23.98 2.67 16.72
N ASP A 330 -22.67 2.73 16.99
CA ASP A 330 -22.16 3.29 18.24
C ASP A 330 -22.49 4.79 18.31
N LYS A 331 -22.85 5.28 19.50
CA LYS A 331 -23.24 6.68 19.72
C LYS A 331 -22.16 7.67 19.27
N ASP A 332 -20.89 7.33 19.40
CA ASP A 332 -19.79 8.21 19.02
C ASP A 332 -19.66 8.34 17.50
N VAL A 333 -19.95 7.26 16.76
CA VAL A 333 -20.00 7.28 15.29
C VAL A 333 -21.14 8.19 14.81
N VAL A 334 -22.31 8.08 15.44
CA VAL A 334 -23.47 8.96 15.14
C VAL A 334 -23.14 10.43 15.43
N ARG A 335 -22.50 10.71 16.57
CA ARG A 335 -22.06 12.07 16.94
C ARG A 335 -21.04 12.62 15.94
N GLN A 336 -20.09 11.82 15.52
CA GLN A 336 -19.06 12.18 14.54
C GLN A 336 -19.69 12.60 13.21
N LEU A 337 -20.54 11.75 12.63
CA LEU A 337 -21.19 12.04 11.36
C LEU A 337 -22.20 13.19 11.46
N SER A 338 -22.94 13.29 12.56
CA SER A 338 -23.83 14.43 12.81
C SER A 338 -23.04 15.76 12.87
N GLY A 339 -21.82 15.73 13.41
CA GLY A 339 -20.90 16.85 13.38
C GLY A 339 -20.51 17.28 11.98
N TYR A 340 -20.17 16.31 11.12
CA TYR A 340 -19.88 16.58 9.70
C TYR A 340 -21.11 17.12 8.96
N GLY A 341 -22.30 16.58 9.23
CA GLY A 341 -23.55 17.00 8.62
C GLY A 341 -23.99 18.43 8.98
N ARG A 342 -23.37 19.03 10.01
CA ARG A 342 -23.61 20.43 10.43
C ARG A 342 -22.43 21.36 10.09
N ASP A 343 -21.39 20.86 9.45
CA ASP A 343 -20.22 21.64 9.07
C ASP A 343 -20.50 22.44 7.79
N LEU A 344 -20.65 23.75 7.92
CA LEU A 344 -20.92 24.64 6.78
C LEU A 344 -19.85 24.56 5.69
N HIS A 345 -18.59 24.24 6.02
CA HIS A 345 -17.53 24.10 5.03
C HIS A 345 -17.76 22.85 4.15
N ILE A 346 -18.17 21.75 4.76
CA ILE A 346 -18.56 20.51 4.06
C ILE A 346 -19.83 20.74 3.23
N LEU A 347 -20.86 21.33 3.82
CA LEU A 347 -22.14 21.60 3.14
C LEU A 347 -21.96 22.55 1.96
N THR A 348 -21.13 23.59 2.10
CA THR A 348 -20.80 24.51 1.00
C THR A 348 -20.07 23.79 -0.14
N HIS A 349 -19.09 22.94 0.16
CA HIS A 349 -18.37 22.13 -0.83
C HIS A 349 -19.32 21.20 -1.60
N LEU A 350 -20.27 20.59 -0.91
CA LEU A 350 -21.31 19.76 -1.49
C LEU A 350 -22.42 20.59 -2.20
N GLU A 351 -22.45 21.92 -2.02
CA GLU A 351 -23.57 22.78 -2.47
C GLU A 351 -24.92 22.26 -1.95
N TYR A 352 -24.94 21.80 -0.69
CA TYR A 352 -26.14 21.28 -0.06
C TYR A 352 -27.00 22.45 0.45
N LYS A 353 -28.25 22.55 -0.06
CA LYS A 353 -29.16 23.67 0.24
C LYS A 353 -30.49 23.18 0.81
N ASP A 354 -30.68 21.87 0.95
CA ASP A 354 -31.95 21.33 1.42
C ASP A 354 -32.18 21.65 2.90
N ALA A 355 -33.42 21.79 3.29
CA ALA A 355 -33.83 22.02 4.67
C ALA A 355 -33.70 20.75 5.54
N SER A 356 -33.69 19.56 4.92
CA SER A 356 -33.51 18.28 5.57
C SER A 356 -32.05 18.05 5.97
N PRO A 357 -31.76 17.25 6.99
CA PRO A 357 -30.38 16.82 7.28
C PRO A 357 -29.75 16.13 6.08
N ILE A 358 -28.43 16.36 5.87
CA ILE A 358 -27.69 15.67 4.81
C ILE A 358 -27.60 14.17 5.12
N PRO A 359 -27.81 13.28 4.15
CA PRO A 359 -27.62 11.84 4.32
C PRO A 359 -26.21 11.47 4.79
N CYS A 360 -26.14 10.69 5.86
CA CYS A 360 -24.92 10.14 6.42
C CYS A 360 -24.93 8.62 6.23
N ILE A 361 -23.89 8.09 5.60
CA ILE A 361 -23.81 6.68 5.21
C ILE A 361 -22.60 6.03 5.85
N ILE A 362 -22.82 4.98 6.64
CA ILE A 362 -21.75 4.13 7.17
C ILE A 362 -21.54 2.95 6.24
N ILE A 363 -20.30 2.78 5.80
CA ILE A 363 -19.88 1.62 4.99
C ILE A 363 -19.09 0.67 5.88
N TYR A 364 -19.58 -0.57 6.03
CA TYR A 364 -18.97 -1.58 6.89
C TYR A 364 -18.69 -2.89 6.14
N PRO A 365 -17.69 -3.69 6.59
CA PRO A 365 -17.35 -4.93 5.94
C PRO A 365 -18.36 -6.03 6.27
N LYS A 366 -18.69 -6.83 5.27
CA LYS A 366 -19.44 -8.08 5.41
C LYS A 366 -18.58 -9.26 4.98
N GLU A 367 -18.71 -10.36 5.69
CA GLU A 367 -18.18 -11.65 5.22
C GLU A 367 -18.98 -12.13 4.02
N GLY A 368 -18.30 -12.67 3.02
CA GLY A 368 -18.97 -13.30 1.90
C GLY A 368 -18.22 -13.23 0.58
N LYS A 369 -18.66 -14.08 -0.35
CA LYS A 369 -18.06 -14.18 -1.69
C LYS A 369 -18.49 -12.99 -2.54
N ARG A 370 -17.61 -12.01 -2.68
CA ARG A 370 -17.86 -10.91 -3.57
C ARG A 370 -17.49 -11.26 -5.01
N LYS A 371 -18.42 -11.07 -5.93
CA LYS A 371 -18.17 -11.23 -7.36
C LYS A 371 -17.84 -9.90 -8.07
N ASN A 372 -18.56 -8.82 -7.77
CA ASN A 372 -18.46 -7.53 -8.46
C ASN A 372 -18.46 -6.33 -7.50
N ASN A 373 -18.07 -5.15 -8.00
CA ASN A 373 -18.19 -3.89 -7.27
C ASN A 373 -19.67 -3.53 -7.05
N PRO A 374 -20.18 -3.40 -5.79
CA PRO A 374 -21.58 -3.16 -5.52
C PRO A 374 -22.06 -1.78 -5.99
N PHE A 375 -21.16 -0.84 -6.18
CA PHE A 375 -21.44 0.52 -6.60
C PHE A 375 -21.57 0.69 -8.12
N LEU A 376 -21.00 -0.24 -8.91
CA LEU A 376 -21.02 -0.17 -10.38
C LEU A 376 -22.45 -0.30 -10.92
N GLY A 377 -22.87 0.70 -11.72
CA GLY A 377 -24.19 0.73 -12.35
C GLY A 377 -25.34 1.09 -11.42
N ASN A 378 -25.08 1.29 -10.12
CA ASN A 378 -26.10 1.64 -9.14
C ASN A 378 -26.00 3.11 -8.71
N ASN A 379 -27.14 3.76 -8.49
CA ASN A 379 -27.19 5.04 -7.80
C ASN A 379 -26.94 4.79 -6.30
N LEU A 380 -26.12 5.62 -5.68
CA LEU A 380 -25.78 5.48 -4.26
C LEU A 380 -27.02 5.47 -3.35
N ARG A 381 -28.01 6.29 -3.64
CA ARG A 381 -29.27 6.34 -2.89
C ARG A 381 -30.02 5.00 -2.88
N MET A 382 -30.00 4.27 -3.99
CA MET A 382 -30.67 2.97 -4.08
C MET A 382 -30.00 1.88 -3.23
N LEU A 383 -28.71 2.04 -2.94
CA LEU A 383 -27.95 1.10 -2.11
C LEU A 383 -28.14 1.33 -0.62
N CYS A 384 -28.67 2.49 -0.22
CA CYS A 384 -28.83 2.86 1.18
C CYS A 384 -29.94 2.07 1.91
N GLY A 385 -30.91 1.52 1.18
CA GLY A 385 -32.07 0.88 1.81
C GLY A 385 -32.89 1.86 2.65
N GLU A 386 -33.46 1.38 3.78
CA GLU A 386 -34.19 2.19 4.74
C GLU A 386 -33.25 2.91 5.71
N SER A 387 -33.68 4.12 6.14
CA SER A 387 -32.97 4.85 7.20
C SER A 387 -33.05 4.09 8.53
N LEU A 388 -32.01 4.23 9.34
CA LEU A 388 -31.99 3.64 10.68
C LEU A 388 -33.13 4.21 11.54
N LYS A 389 -33.89 3.35 12.23
CA LYS A 389 -35.12 3.70 12.95
C LYS A 389 -35.00 4.88 13.90
N ASP A 390 -33.87 5.04 14.56
CA ASP A 390 -33.66 6.04 15.61
C ASP A 390 -32.98 7.34 15.11
N PHE A 391 -32.65 7.44 13.80
CA PHE A 391 -31.87 8.55 13.25
C PHE A 391 -32.43 9.03 11.91
N LEU A 392 -32.46 10.34 11.72
CA LEU A 392 -32.86 10.96 10.46
C LEU A 392 -31.70 10.92 9.46
N GLU A 393 -31.95 10.45 8.24
CA GLU A 393 -31.01 10.41 7.13
C GLU A 393 -29.69 9.67 7.46
N PHE A 394 -29.76 8.63 8.29
CA PHE A 394 -28.62 7.73 8.55
C PHE A 394 -28.84 6.37 7.91
N TYR A 395 -27.84 5.91 7.16
CA TYR A 395 -27.90 4.69 6.38
C TYR A 395 -26.67 3.80 6.62
N LYS A 396 -26.82 2.51 6.32
CA LYS A 396 -25.74 1.54 6.30
C LYS A 396 -25.61 0.92 4.91
N ILE A 397 -24.38 0.76 4.43
CA ILE A 397 -24.08 -0.02 3.23
C ILE A 397 -23.06 -1.08 3.59
N GLU A 398 -23.37 -2.33 3.26
CA GLU A 398 -22.42 -3.44 3.41
C GLU A 398 -21.52 -3.57 2.19
N VAL A 399 -20.23 -3.82 2.42
CA VAL A 399 -19.26 -4.08 1.36
C VAL A 399 -18.52 -5.38 1.67
N SER A 400 -18.75 -6.41 0.86
CA SER A 400 -18.06 -7.68 1.03
C SER A 400 -16.56 -7.56 0.71
N LEU A 401 -15.72 -8.14 1.57
CA LEU A 401 -14.29 -8.28 1.33
C LEU A 401 -14.02 -9.38 0.31
N PRO A 402 -12.96 -9.25 -0.52
CA PRO A 402 -12.55 -10.33 -1.40
C PRO A 402 -12.00 -11.50 -0.58
N THR A 403 -12.44 -12.73 -0.88
CA THR A 403 -11.99 -13.94 -0.19
C THR A 403 -11.21 -14.87 -1.12
N ILE A 404 -10.22 -15.57 -0.55
CA ILE A 404 -9.51 -16.68 -1.20
C ILE A 404 -10.50 -17.85 -1.28
N ARG A 405 -10.61 -18.49 -2.43
CA ARG A 405 -11.42 -19.71 -2.65
C ARG A 405 -10.56 -20.93 -2.43
#